data_392eee828d9052b656ea137a0614c1f1
#
_entry.id   392eee828d9052b656ea137a0614c1f1
#
_cell.length_a   1.000
_cell.length_b   1.000
_cell.length_c   1.000
_cell.angle_alpha   90.00
_cell.angle_beta   90.00
_cell.angle_gamma   90.00
#
_symmetry.space_group_name_H-M   'P 1'
#
loop_
_entity.id
_entity.type
_entity.pdbx_description
1 polymer ?
#
loop_
_entity_poly.entity_id
_entity_poly.type
_entity_poly.pdbx_seq_one_letter_code
_entity_poly.pdbx_strand_id
1 'polypeptide(L)'
;ERQFKKKFICLQRWMKPGRLYWTWLMHQNDLLRHGYISFADRIDGYGFLDKSKAFMAKVREYQKHMSVSTLSEKHLIEMWHGLADLGLHAPAILDVEDANENWCAGYDTTLSSLPFYNQSFASVVTETDCESHGVFLSEATFRPFVYQQPAIWIGSKGTVETLKHWGFETWDWLFTERYDYHEYMFDRFKLARTALEQICHIDLQDKKLLQRIHEQNLFNWDHLQNGFKQRQRNNFTGILKEIIYEDPSNR
;
A
#
# COMPACT_ATOMS: atom_id res chain seq x y z
N GLU A 1 18.77 -17.61 -6.74
CA GLU A 1 18.19 -16.50 -7.51
C GLU A 1 16.68 -16.56 -7.43
N ARG A 2 16.01 -15.42 -7.16
CA ARG A 2 14.53 -15.35 -7.20
C ARG A 2 14.06 -15.43 -8.64
N GLN A 3 13.06 -16.26 -8.89
CA GLN A 3 12.38 -16.33 -10.19
C GLN A 3 11.06 -15.57 -10.10
N PHE A 4 11.04 -14.36 -10.66
CA PHE A 4 9.84 -13.54 -10.65
C PHE A 4 8.84 -14.00 -11.70
N LYS A 5 7.61 -14.30 -11.26
CA LYS A 5 6.46 -14.64 -12.12
C LYS A 5 5.56 -13.44 -12.37
N LYS A 6 5.57 -12.47 -11.45
CA LYS A 6 4.77 -11.25 -11.50
C LYS A 6 5.62 -10.02 -11.19
N LYS A 7 5.21 -8.89 -11.75
CA LYS A 7 5.88 -7.60 -11.53
C LYS A 7 5.64 -7.05 -10.14
N PHE A 8 4.47 -7.32 -9.55
CA PHE A 8 4.16 -6.83 -8.21
C PHE A 8 3.21 -7.74 -7.45
N ILE A 9 3.09 -7.46 -6.15
CA ILE A 9 2.09 -8.00 -5.25
C ILE A 9 1.33 -6.85 -4.58
N CYS A 10 0.00 -6.95 -4.49
CA CYS A 10 -0.87 -5.98 -3.83
C CYS A 10 -1.97 -6.70 -3.04
N LEU A 11 -1.77 -6.83 -1.72
CA LEU A 11 -2.71 -7.52 -0.85
C LEU A 11 -3.61 -6.51 -0.13
N GLN A 12 -4.91 -6.57 -0.39
CA GLN A 12 -5.92 -5.64 0.12
C GLN A 12 -7.04 -6.40 0.82
N ARG A 13 -6.91 -6.65 2.13
CA ARG A 13 -7.93 -7.39 2.88
C ARG A 13 -9.18 -6.57 3.13
N TRP A 14 -9.00 -5.36 3.64
CA TRP A 14 -10.09 -4.48 4.00
C TRP A 14 -10.34 -3.49 2.88
N MET A 15 -11.49 -3.60 2.23
CA MET A 15 -11.88 -2.68 1.15
C MET A 15 -12.31 -1.34 1.72
N LYS A 16 -11.37 -0.43 1.84
CA LYS A 16 -11.58 0.98 2.17
C LYS A 16 -11.69 1.82 0.88
N PRO A 17 -12.22 3.06 0.95
CA PRO A 17 -12.40 3.89 -0.25
C PRO A 17 -11.14 4.04 -1.11
N GLY A 18 -10.00 4.29 -0.50
CA GLY A 18 -8.73 4.39 -1.24
C GLY A 18 -8.34 3.08 -1.94
N ARG A 19 -8.54 1.94 -1.28
CA ARG A 19 -8.26 0.61 -1.86
C ARG A 19 -9.19 0.27 -3.02
N LEU A 20 -10.48 0.63 -2.92
CA LEU A 20 -11.42 0.47 -4.03
C LEU A 20 -11.00 1.31 -5.23
N TYR A 21 -10.66 2.58 -5.00
CA TYR A 21 -10.22 3.46 -6.07
C TYR A 21 -8.91 2.98 -6.71
N TRP A 22 -7.96 2.52 -5.91
CA TRP A 22 -6.71 1.95 -6.41
C TRP A 22 -6.93 0.70 -7.26
N THR A 23 -7.78 -0.22 -6.79
CA THR A 23 -8.11 -1.44 -7.54
C THR A 23 -8.79 -1.11 -8.86
N TRP A 24 -9.71 -0.14 -8.86
CA TRP A 24 -10.32 0.35 -10.09
C TRP A 24 -9.30 0.99 -11.04
N LEU A 25 -8.37 1.80 -10.56
CA LEU A 25 -7.30 2.37 -11.40
C LEU A 25 -6.43 1.28 -12.04
N MET A 26 -6.08 0.25 -11.29
CA MET A 26 -5.32 -0.89 -11.83
C MET A 26 -6.13 -1.62 -12.92
N HIS A 27 -7.42 -1.84 -12.69
CA HIS A 27 -8.32 -2.48 -13.65
C HIS A 27 -8.43 -1.66 -14.95
N GLN A 28 -8.73 -0.39 -14.86
CA GLN A 28 -8.89 0.52 -16.00
C GLN A 28 -7.64 0.63 -16.88
N ASN A 29 -6.47 0.38 -16.33
CA ASN A 29 -5.19 0.47 -17.03
C ASN A 29 -4.56 -0.89 -17.31
N ASP A 30 -5.35 -1.97 -17.22
CA ASP A 30 -4.94 -3.35 -17.50
C ASP A 30 -3.69 -3.80 -16.69
N LEU A 31 -3.52 -3.25 -15.49
CA LEU A 31 -2.37 -3.55 -14.64
C LEU A 31 -2.57 -4.81 -13.77
N LEU A 32 -3.82 -5.24 -13.54
CA LEU A 32 -4.12 -6.39 -12.68
C LEU A 32 -3.40 -7.66 -13.13
N ARG A 33 -3.28 -7.88 -14.43
CA ARG A 33 -2.61 -9.08 -15.01
C ARG A 33 -1.12 -9.18 -14.65
N HIS A 34 -0.47 -8.06 -14.34
CA HIS A 34 0.96 -8.01 -14.03
C HIS A 34 1.26 -8.31 -12.55
N GLY A 35 0.26 -8.36 -11.69
CA GLY A 35 0.41 -8.55 -10.25
C GLY A 35 -0.21 -9.82 -9.69
N TYR A 36 0.20 -10.14 -8.47
CA TYR A 36 -0.60 -10.92 -7.54
C TYR A 36 -1.45 -9.94 -6.73
N ILE A 37 -2.77 -10.07 -6.81
CA ILE A 37 -3.69 -9.11 -6.19
C ILE A 37 -4.72 -9.90 -5.38
N SER A 38 -4.92 -9.49 -4.12
CA SER A 38 -6.04 -9.98 -3.34
C SER A 38 -6.94 -8.83 -2.92
N PHE A 39 -8.24 -9.07 -2.97
CA PHE A 39 -9.26 -8.21 -2.40
C PHE A 39 -10.46 -9.04 -1.94
N ALA A 40 -11.06 -8.60 -0.84
CA ALA A 40 -12.15 -9.33 -0.22
C ALA A 40 -13.51 -8.95 -0.80
N ASP A 41 -14.41 -9.93 -0.87
CA ASP A 41 -15.82 -9.71 -1.20
C ASP A 41 -16.58 -9.09 0.00
N ARG A 42 -16.43 -9.68 1.20
CA ARG A 42 -17.21 -9.29 2.37
C ARG A 42 -16.31 -8.91 3.54
N ILE A 43 -16.70 -7.82 4.20
CA ILE A 43 -16.14 -7.41 5.49
C ILE A 43 -17.28 -6.78 6.28
N ASP A 44 -17.47 -7.18 7.53
CA ASP A 44 -18.51 -6.67 8.43
C ASP A 44 -19.94 -6.82 7.87
N GLY A 45 -20.21 -7.90 7.13
CA GLY A 45 -21.53 -8.17 6.55
C GLY A 45 -21.88 -7.40 5.27
N TYR A 46 -20.99 -6.53 4.78
CA TYR A 46 -21.19 -5.77 3.54
C TYR A 46 -20.40 -6.37 2.39
N GLY A 47 -21.06 -6.66 1.29
CA GLY A 47 -20.43 -7.14 0.06
C GLY A 47 -19.63 -6.06 -0.68
N PHE A 48 -18.81 -6.47 -1.64
CA PHE A 48 -18.00 -5.58 -2.46
C PHE A 48 -18.85 -4.49 -3.15
N LEU A 49 -20.02 -4.85 -3.70
CA LEU A 49 -20.92 -3.90 -4.35
C LEU A 49 -21.49 -2.86 -3.38
N ASP A 50 -21.83 -3.23 -2.14
CA ASP A 50 -22.35 -2.29 -1.15
C ASP A 50 -21.28 -1.28 -0.73
N LYS A 51 -20.03 -1.73 -0.58
CA LYS A 51 -18.90 -0.85 -0.32
C LYS A 51 -18.58 0.05 -1.51
N SER A 52 -18.74 -0.45 -2.73
CA SER A 52 -18.62 0.35 -3.94
C SER A 52 -19.69 1.45 -4.02
N LYS A 53 -20.94 1.16 -3.64
CA LYS A 53 -22.01 2.17 -3.53
C LYS A 53 -21.68 3.25 -2.49
N ALA A 54 -21.25 2.84 -1.30
CA ALA A 54 -20.84 3.76 -0.24
C ALA A 54 -19.64 4.62 -0.68
N PHE A 55 -18.66 4.02 -1.36
CA PHE A 55 -17.54 4.73 -1.94
C PHE A 55 -17.98 5.76 -2.98
N MET A 56 -18.86 5.39 -3.92
CA MET A 56 -19.37 6.31 -4.93
C MET A 56 -20.15 7.48 -4.33
N ALA A 57 -20.93 7.23 -3.27
CA ALA A 57 -21.61 8.29 -2.52
C ALA A 57 -20.58 9.27 -1.91
N LYS A 58 -19.52 8.76 -1.30
CA LYS A 58 -18.44 9.56 -0.72
C LYS A 58 -17.68 10.35 -1.81
N VAL A 59 -17.40 9.76 -2.96
CA VAL A 59 -16.76 10.48 -4.09
C VAL A 59 -17.64 11.65 -4.57
N ARG A 60 -18.95 11.45 -4.66
CA ARG A 60 -19.90 12.51 -5.02
C ARG A 60 -19.96 13.63 -3.97
N GLU A 61 -19.87 13.29 -2.71
CA GLU A 61 -19.77 14.26 -1.62
C GLU A 61 -18.49 15.08 -1.72
N TYR A 62 -17.35 14.44 -1.94
CA TYR A 62 -16.08 15.14 -2.18
C TYR A 62 -16.14 16.10 -3.36
N GLN A 63 -16.79 15.72 -4.48
CA GLN A 63 -16.96 16.61 -5.62
C GLN A 63 -17.72 17.91 -5.29
N LYS A 64 -18.67 17.86 -4.34
CA LYS A 64 -19.43 19.06 -3.93
C LYS A 64 -18.58 20.05 -3.12
N HIS A 65 -17.60 19.56 -2.40
CA HIS A 65 -16.78 20.36 -1.49
C HIS A 65 -15.46 20.81 -2.11
N MET A 66 -15.03 20.20 -3.21
CA MET A 66 -13.80 20.55 -3.90
C MET A 66 -14.08 21.43 -5.10
N SER A 67 -13.53 22.63 -5.10
CA SER A 67 -13.60 23.58 -6.22
C SER A 67 -12.88 23.11 -7.50
N VAL A 68 -12.21 21.96 -7.44
CA VAL A 68 -11.51 21.32 -8.56
C VAL A 68 -12.10 19.94 -8.79
N SER A 69 -13.15 19.89 -9.57
CA SER A 69 -13.75 18.63 -10.03
C SER A 69 -12.83 17.96 -11.05
N THR A 70 -11.91 17.14 -10.59
CA THR A 70 -11.08 16.28 -11.46
C THR A 70 -11.84 15.06 -11.97
N LEU A 71 -13.05 14.81 -11.45
CA LEU A 71 -13.90 13.68 -11.85
C LEU A 71 -15.18 14.19 -12.50
N SER A 72 -15.29 14.02 -13.83
CA SER A 72 -16.53 14.29 -14.56
C SER A 72 -17.58 13.22 -14.25
N GLU A 73 -18.86 13.50 -14.49
CA GLU A 73 -19.95 12.51 -14.34
C GLU A 73 -19.67 11.26 -15.19
N LYS A 74 -19.08 11.42 -16.36
CA LYS A 74 -18.62 10.30 -17.20
C LYS A 74 -17.63 9.40 -16.45
N HIS A 75 -16.62 9.98 -15.79
CA HIS A 75 -15.65 9.22 -15.01
C HIS A 75 -16.30 8.48 -13.82
N LEU A 76 -17.32 9.07 -13.20
CA LEU A 76 -18.04 8.40 -12.12
C LEU A 76 -18.83 7.19 -12.64
N ILE A 77 -19.45 7.30 -13.79
CA ILE A 77 -20.17 6.20 -14.44
C ILE A 77 -19.18 5.08 -14.81
N GLU A 78 -18.06 5.43 -15.44
CA GLU A 78 -17.00 4.47 -15.79
C GLU A 78 -16.44 3.77 -14.55
N MET A 79 -16.21 4.50 -13.47
CA MET A 79 -15.76 3.94 -12.19
C MET A 79 -16.79 2.97 -11.61
N TRP A 80 -18.07 3.33 -11.64
CA TRP A 80 -19.13 2.45 -11.17
C TRP A 80 -19.19 1.14 -11.95
N HIS A 81 -19.16 1.21 -13.28
CA HIS A 81 -19.15 0.01 -14.13
C HIS A 81 -17.92 -0.85 -13.90
N GLY A 82 -16.73 -0.24 -13.79
CA GLY A 82 -15.51 -0.97 -13.52
C GLY A 82 -15.50 -1.64 -12.13
N LEU A 83 -16.05 -0.99 -11.10
CA LEU A 83 -16.21 -1.59 -9.77
C LEU A 83 -17.25 -2.71 -9.77
N ALA A 84 -18.33 -2.57 -10.55
CA ALA A 84 -19.33 -3.62 -10.67
C ALA A 84 -18.74 -4.86 -11.38
N ASP A 85 -17.95 -4.65 -12.43
CA ASP A 85 -17.24 -5.74 -13.12
C ASP A 85 -16.24 -6.44 -12.19
N LEU A 86 -15.42 -5.70 -11.45
CA LEU A 86 -14.52 -6.24 -10.43
C LEU A 86 -15.27 -7.04 -9.36
N GLY A 87 -16.47 -6.60 -8.98
CA GLY A 87 -17.33 -7.29 -8.01
C GLY A 87 -17.76 -8.68 -8.46
N LEU A 88 -17.82 -8.95 -9.77
CA LEU A 88 -18.10 -10.29 -10.30
C LEU A 88 -16.93 -11.27 -10.09
N HIS A 89 -15.73 -10.74 -9.89
CA HIS A 89 -14.50 -11.49 -9.64
C HIS A 89 -14.09 -11.51 -8.17
N ALA A 90 -14.86 -10.88 -7.29
CA ALA A 90 -14.63 -10.92 -5.85
C ALA A 90 -15.21 -12.21 -5.23
N PRO A 91 -14.59 -12.81 -4.21
CA PRO A 91 -13.29 -12.42 -3.66
C PRO A 91 -12.10 -12.94 -4.49
N ALA A 92 -11.05 -12.13 -4.62
CA ALA A 92 -9.76 -12.58 -5.11
C ALA A 92 -8.82 -12.76 -3.90
N ILE A 93 -8.73 -13.98 -3.39
CA ILE A 93 -7.98 -14.30 -2.17
C ILE A 93 -6.77 -15.13 -2.55
N LEU A 94 -5.58 -14.65 -2.23
CA LEU A 94 -4.31 -15.31 -2.51
C LEU A 94 -3.60 -15.83 -1.25
N ASP A 95 -3.91 -15.25 -0.12
CA ASP A 95 -3.10 -15.36 1.08
C ASP A 95 -3.80 -16.07 2.26
N VAL A 96 -4.96 -16.68 2.03
CA VAL A 96 -5.70 -17.45 3.02
C VAL A 96 -6.22 -18.72 2.37
N GLU A 97 -5.76 -19.90 2.83
CA GLU A 97 -6.22 -21.19 2.34
C GLU A 97 -7.68 -21.47 2.76
N ASP A 98 -8.12 -20.88 3.86
CA ASP A 98 -9.46 -21.07 4.40
C ASP A 98 -10.13 -19.73 4.72
N ALA A 99 -10.82 -19.19 3.73
CA ALA A 99 -11.47 -17.88 3.82
C ALA A 99 -12.62 -17.86 4.87
N ASN A 100 -13.10 -19.03 5.31
CA ASN A 100 -14.30 -19.11 6.14
C ASN A 100 -14.01 -19.13 7.65
N GLU A 101 -12.86 -19.61 8.11
CA GLU A 101 -12.65 -19.83 9.55
C GLU A 101 -11.72 -18.84 10.25
N ASN A 102 -10.77 -18.21 9.54
CA ASN A 102 -9.72 -17.40 10.19
C ASN A 102 -9.57 -15.98 9.64
N TRP A 103 -10.55 -15.49 8.93
CA TRP A 103 -10.50 -14.15 8.35
C TRP A 103 -10.22 -13.04 9.38
N CYS A 104 -10.73 -13.18 10.61
CA CYS A 104 -10.51 -12.22 11.70
C CYS A 104 -9.26 -12.53 12.55
N ALA A 105 -8.76 -13.78 12.54
CA ALA A 105 -7.57 -14.19 13.28
C ALA A 105 -6.25 -13.86 12.56
N GLY A 106 -6.34 -13.18 11.44
CA GLY A 106 -5.31 -12.98 10.42
C GLY A 106 -4.06 -12.18 10.78
N TYR A 107 -3.55 -12.30 11.97
CA TYR A 107 -2.23 -11.75 12.29
C TYR A 107 -1.07 -12.62 11.75
N ASP A 108 -1.34 -13.86 11.39
CA ASP A 108 -0.30 -14.80 10.92
C ASP A 108 -0.27 -14.99 9.39
N THR A 109 -0.77 -14.02 8.67
CA THR A 109 -0.89 -14.02 7.20
C THR A 109 0.42 -13.85 6.46
N THR A 110 1.49 -13.62 7.18
CA THR A 110 2.82 -13.45 6.59
C THR A 110 3.36 -14.73 6.00
N LEU A 111 3.04 -15.89 6.57
CA LEU A 111 3.58 -17.17 6.11
C LEU A 111 2.84 -17.72 4.88
N SER A 112 1.51 -17.64 4.86
CA SER A 112 0.71 -18.12 3.72
C SER A 112 0.93 -17.31 2.43
N SER A 113 1.23 -16.01 2.56
CA SER A 113 1.52 -15.15 1.41
C SER A 113 2.97 -15.17 0.95
N LEU A 114 3.88 -15.82 1.69
CA LEU A 114 5.30 -15.88 1.38
C LEU A 114 5.62 -16.36 -0.04
N PRO A 115 4.98 -17.40 -0.59
CA PRO A 115 5.23 -17.83 -1.95
C PRO A 115 4.97 -16.72 -2.98
N PHE A 116 3.94 -15.91 -2.80
CA PHE A 116 3.60 -14.82 -3.70
C PHE A 116 4.60 -13.65 -3.62
N TYR A 117 5.06 -13.31 -2.41
CA TYR A 117 6.14 -12.35 -2.24
C TYR A 117 7.44 -12.81 -2.92
N ASN A 118 7.80 -14.07 -2.78
CA ASN A 118 9.01 -14.62 -3.41
C ASN A 118 8.95 -14.64 -4.94
N GLN A 119 7.73 -14.69 -5.51
CA GLN A 119 7.49 -14.76 -6.96
C GLN A 119 7.13 -13.38 -7.57
N SER A 120 7.08 -12.33 -6.79
CA SER A 120 6.83 -10.96 -7.25
C SER A 120 8.07 -10.09 -7.09
N PHE A 121 8.24 -9.17 -8.04
CA PHE A 121 9.40 -8.27 -8.06
C PHE A 121 9.26 -7.13 -7.05
N ALA A 122 8.09 -6.50 -6.98
CA ALA A 122 7.82 -5.34 -6.15
C ALA A 122 6.56 -5.51 -5.30
N SER A 123 6.44 -4.72 -4.25
CA SER A 123 5.25 -4.60 -3.41
C SER A 123 4.47 -3.33 -3.72
N VAL A 124 3.14 -3.42 -3.74
CA VAL A 124 2.25 -2.26 -3.68
C VAL A 124 1.52 -2.31 -2.35
N VAL A 125 1.87 -1.41 -1.46
CA VAL A 125 1.28 -1.30 -0.12
C VAL A 125 0.16 -0.28 -0.16
N THR A 126 -1.05 -0.69 0.20
CA THR A 126 -2.19 0.20 0.34
C THR A 126 -2.54 0.37 1.81
N GLU A 127 -2.28 1.56 2.34
CA GLU A 127 -2.58 1.86 3.72
C GLU A 127 -4.09 1.90 3.98
N THR A 128 -4.47 1.71 5.23
CA THR A 128 -5.88 1.73 5.63
C THR A 128 -6.45 3.14 5.57
N ASP A 129 -5.63 4.14 5.88
CA ASP A 129 -5.99 5.54 5.81
C ASP A 129 -5.11 6.25 4.78
N CYS A 130 -5.76 6.77 3.75
CA CYS A 130 -5.13 7.51 2.67
C CYS A 130 -5.62 8.96 2.58
N GLU A 131 -6.53 9.36 3.47
CA GLU A 131 -7.28 10.63 3.38
C GLU A 131 -6.91 11.61 4.49
N SER A 132 -6.39 11.12 5.62
CA SER A 132 -6.05 11.97 6.76
C SER A 132 -4.90 12.94 6.46
N HIS A 133 -4.88 14.05 7.19
CA HIS A 133 -3.77 15.02 7.13
C HIS A 133 -2.50 14.51 7.84
N GLY A 134 -2.59 13.44 8.61
CA GLY A 134 -1.46 12.80 9.27
C GLY A 134 -1.00 11.55 8.53
N VAL A 135 0.29 11.25 8.61
CA VAL A 135 0.82 10.01 8.04
C VAL A 135 0.41 8.84 8.91
N PHE A 136 -0.31 7.89 8.32
CA PHE A 136 -0.67 6.63 8.94
C PHE A 136 0.18 5.51 8.36
N LEU A 137 0.93 4.82 9.21
CA LEU A 137 1.76 3.68 8.83
C LEU A 137 1.32 2.45 9.61
N SER A 138 0.93 1.42 8.89
CA SER A 138 0.58 0.12 9.47
C SER A 138 1.77 -0.85 9.42
N GLU A 139 1.59 -2.05 9.96
CA GLU A 139 2.58 -3.13 9.79
C GLU A 139 2.83 -3.47 8.32
N ALA A 140 1.85 -3.23 7.45
CA ALA A 140 1.97 -3.48 6.02
C ALA A 140 3.03 -2.59 5.35
N THR A 141 3.24 -1.36 5.88
CA THR A 141 4.27 -0.43 5.40
C THR A 141 5.66 -1.06 5.38
N PHE A 142 5.96 -1.90 6.36
CA PHE A 142 7.30 -2.49 6.56
C PHE A 142 7.49 -3.84 5.87
N ARG A 143 6.42 -4.46 5.37
CA ARG A 143 6.50 -5.76 4.67
C ARG A 143 7.48 -5.76 3.50
N PRO A 144 7.54 -4.73 2.64
CA PRO A 144 8.50 -4.71 1.53
C PRO A 144 9.95 -4.83 2.01
N PHE A 145 10.30 -4.21 3.12
CA PHE A 145 11.64 -4.32 3.70
C PHE A 145 11.92 -5.72 4.23
N VAL A 146 10.91 -6.36 4.86
CA VAL A 146 11.03 -7.75 5.34
C VAL A 146 11.22 -8.71 4.17
N TYR A 147 10.47 -8.53 3.08
CA TYR A 147 10.55 -9.38 1.89
C TYR A 147 11.61 -8.93 0.88
N GLN A 148 12.37 -7.88 1.21
CA GLN A 148 13.44 -7.34 0.37
C GLN A 148 12.95 -7.04 -1.06
N GLN A 149 11.97 -6.16 -1.16
CA GLN A 149 11.33 -5.77 -2.42
C GLN A 149 11.28 -4.25 -2.58
N PRO A 150 11.42 -3.73 -3.80
CA PRO A 150 10.99 -2.37 -4.11
C PRO A 150 9.52 -2.18 -3.77
N ALA A 151 9.11 -0.96 -3.39
CA ALA A 151 7.72 -0.74 -3.01
C ALA A 151 7.16 0.62 -3.42
N ILE A 152 5.88 0.61 -3.79
CA ILE A 152 5.03 1.78 -3.91
C ILE A 152 4.11 1.80 -2.69
N TRP A 153 4.04 2.93 -1.98
CA TRP A 153 3.15 3.10 -0.84
C TRP A 153 1.97 4.00 -1.21
N ILE A 154 0.79 3.43 -1.18
CA ILE A 154 -0.49 4.12 -1.39
C ILE A 154 -1.04 4.49 -0.02
N GLY A 155 -0.71 5.68 0.43
CA GLY A 155 -1.04 6.17 1.77
C GLY A 155 -1.42 7.65 1.79
N SER A 156 -1.36 8.26 2.97
CA SER A 156 -1.49 9.69 3.16
C SER A 156 -0.30 10.43 2.53
N LYS A 157 -0.47 11.73 2.26
CA LYS A 157 0.64 12.59 1.82
C LYS A 157 1.80 12.52 2.79
N GLY A 158 3.02 12.39 2.28
CA GLY A 158 4.24 12.33 3.08
C GLY A 158 4.57 10.94 3.65
N THR A 159 3.89 9.89 3.22
CA THR A 159 4.19 8.50 3.62
C THR A 159 5.62 8.11 3.24
N VAL A 160 6.01 8.33 1.99
CA VAL A 160 7.37 8.01 1.49
C VAL A 160 8.41 8.92 2.14
N GLU A 161 8.12 10.21 2.25
CA GLU A 161 8.98 11.19 2.91
C GLU A 161 9.24 10.81 4.38
N THR A 162 8.23 10.33 5.09
CA THR A 162 8.37 9.84 6.47
C THR A 162 9.31 8.64 6.55
N LEU A 163 9.22 7.69 5.61
CA LEU A 163 10.13 6.55 5.56
C LEU A 163 11.58 7.00 5.31
N LYS A 164 11.80 7.96 4.39
CA LYS A 164 13.13 8.56 4.16
C LYS A 164 13.66 9.25 5.43
N HIS A 165 12.81 10.00 6.11
CA HIS A 165 13.18 10.66 7.38
C HIS A 165 13.56 9.62 8.46
N TRP A 166 12.95 8.45 8.44
CA TRP A 166 13.30 7.36 9.34
C TRP A 166 14.55 6.57 8.93
N GLY A 167 15.18 6.95 7.81
CA GLY A 167 16.44 6.40 7.33
C GLY A 167 16.32 5.21 6.37
N PHE A 168 15.12 4.92 5.90
CA PHE A 168 14.94 3.95 4.82
C PHE A 168 15.31 4.56 3.47
N GLU A 169 15.96 3.80 2.61
CA GLU A 169 16.18 4.17 1.22
C GLU A 169 14.97 3.76 0.40
N THR A 170 14.42 4.70 -0.37
CA THR A 170 13.29 4.45 -1.27
C THR A 170 13.77 4.37 -2.72
N TRP A 171 12.88 4.06 -3.65
CA TRP A 171 13.26 3.71 -5.02
C TRP A 171 12.99 4.83 -6.04
N ASP A 172 13.20 6.11 -5.67
CA ASP A 172 12.98 7.28 -6.53
C ASP A 172 13.84 7.30 -7.81
N TRP A 173 14.96 6.58 -7.80
CA TRP A 173 15.81 6.36 -8.98
C TRP A 173 15.28 5.26 -9.92
N LEU A 174 14.33 4.43 -9.47
CA LEU A 174 13.77 3.31 -10.23
C LEU A 174 12.40 3.66 -10.83
N PHE A 175 11.58 4.39 -10.09
CA PHE A 175 10.27 4.90 -10.51
C PHE A 175 9.93 6.20 -9.77
N THR A 176 8.97 6.95 -10.31
CA THR A 176 8.60 8.23 -9.72
C THR A 176 7.93 8.08 -8.36
N GLU A 177 8.37 8.87 -7.37
CA GLU A 177 7.74 8.99 -6.06
C GLU A 177 7.01 10.33 -5.87
N ARG A 178 6.83 11.10 -6.96
CA ARG A 178 6.16 12.41 -6.92
C ARG A 178 4.73 12.36 -6.42
N TYR A 179 4.10 11.20 -6.45
CA TYR A 179 2.76 11.01 -5.92
C TYR A 179 2.67 11.36 -4.43
N ASP A 180 3.72 11.15 -3.66
CA ASP A 180 3.73 11.35 -2.21
C ASP A 180 3.50 12.82 -1.77
N TYR A 181 3.81 13.78 -2.63
CA TYR A 181 3.69 15.21 -2.34
C TYR A 181 2.32 15.82 -2.60
N HIS A 182 1.43 15.11 -3.29
CA HIS A 182 0.12 15.64 -3.67
C HIS A 182 -0.87 15.61 -2.50
N GLU A 183 -1.57 16.74 -2.31
CA GLU A 183 -2.55 16.89 -1.24
C GLU A 183 -3.74 15.96 -1.43
N TYR A 184 -4.26 15.88 -2.65
CA TYR A 184 -5.49 15.15 -2.92
C TYR A 184 -5.21 13.68 -3.23
N MET A 185 -5.94 12.78 -2.55
CA MET A 185 -5.83 11.33 -2.69
C MET A 185 -5.94 10.87 -4.15
N PHE A 186 -6.88 11.40 -4.92
CA PHE A 186 -7.09 10.99 -6.30
C PHE A 186 -5.90 11.31 -7.20
N ASP A 187 -5.24 12.46 -6.99
CA ASP A 187 -4.07 12.84 -7.76
C ASP A 187 -2.84 12.02 -7.34
N ARG A 188 -2.68 11.77 -6.03
CA ARG A 188 -1.65 10.84 -5.54
C ARG A 188 -1.77 9.48 -6.23
N PHE A 189 -2.96 8.92 -6.27
CA PHE A 189 -3.19 7.59 -6.81
C PHE A 189 -2.98 7.53 -8.34
N LYS A 190 -3.40 8.56 -9.08
CA LYS A 190 -3.11 8.66 -10.52
C LYS A 190 -1.60 8.68 -10.79
N LEU A 191 -0.82 9.41 -9.99
CA LEU A 191 0.63 9.44 -10.13
C LEU A 191 1.30 8.15 -9.64
N ALA A 192 0.79 7.54 -8.56
CA ALA A 192 1.27 6.24 -8.12
C ALA A 192 1.01 5.14 -9.16
N ARG A 193 -0.08 5.24 -9.93
CA ARG A 193 -0.32 4.39 -11.09
C ARG A 193 0.82 4.51 -12.12
N THR A 194 1.30 5.73 -12.39
CA THR A 194 2.45 5.93 -13.29
C THR A 194 3.71 5.22 -12.76
N ALA A 195 3.95 5.27 -11.45
CA ALA A 195 5.04 4.51 -10.83
C ALA A 195 4.86 2.99 -11.01
N LEU A 196 3.63 2.49 -10.88
CA LEU A 196 3.34 1.07 -11.11
C LEU A 196 3.51 0.67 -12.58
N GLU A 197 3.13 1.53 -13.53
CA GLU A 197 3.41 1.33 -14.95
C GLU A 197 4.91 1.23 -15.22
N GLN A 198 5.73 2.08 -14.61
CA GLN A 198 7.18 1.99 -14.69
C GLN A 198 7.70 0.65 -14.18
N ILE A 199 7.21 0.18 -13.02
CA ILE A 199 7.55 -1.17 -12.50
C ILE A 199 7.19 -2.27 -13.49
N CYS A 200 6.01 -2.19 -14.13
CA CYS A 200 5.58 -3.19 -15.11
C CYS A 200 6.52 -3.25 -16.34
N HIS A 201 7.17 -2.16 -16.68
CA HIS A 201 8.10 -2.09 -17.82
C HIS A 201 9.55 -2.43 -17.49
N ILE A 202 9.91 -2.63 -16.20
CA ILE A 202 11.27 -3.00 -15.81
C ILE A 202 11.68 -4.32 -16.47
N ASP A 203 12.88 -4.34 -17.05
CA ASP A 203 13.49 -5.58 -17.54
C ASP A 203 14.05 -6.40 -16.37
N LEU A 204 13.40 -7.50 -16.07
CA LEU A 204 13.82 -8.41 -14.99
C LEU A 204 14.99 -9.33 -15.41
N GLN A 205 15.57 -9.14 -16.61
CA GLN A 205 16.78 -9.81 -17.05
C GLN A 205 18.03 -8.90 -16.89
N ASP A 206 17.86 -7.62 -16.59
CA ASP A 206 18.98 -6.71 -16.33
C ASP A 206 19.62 -7.01 -14.98
N LYS A 207 20.71 -7.78 -15.04
CA LYS A 207 21.45 -8.21 -13.85
C LYS A 207 22.06 -7.05 -13.06
N LYS A 208 22.46 -5.95 -13.73
CA LYS A 208 23.04 -4.79 -13.04
C LYS A 208 21.97 -4.05 -12.26
N LEU A 209 20.80 -3.88 -12.87
CA LEU A 209 19.65 -3.28 -12.21
C LEU A 209 19.21 -4.11 -10.99
N LEU A 210 19.07 -5.43 -11.17
CA LEU A 210 18.69 -6.33 -10.09
C LEU A 210 19.71 -6.36 -8.96
N GLN A 211 20.99 -6.28 -9.27
CA GLN A 211 22.06 -6.21 -8.26
C GLN A 211 21.94 -4.93 -7.42
N ARG A 212 21.76 -3.77 -8.06
CA ARG A 212 21.56 -2.49 -7.35
C ARG A 212 20.33 -2.52 -6.44
N ILE A 213 19.23 -3.07 -6.93
CA ILE A 213 17.99 -3.23 -6.14
C ILE A 213 18.25 -4.16 -4.95
N HIS A 214 18.97 -5.24 -5.15
CA HIS A 214 19.30 -6.19 -4.09
C HIS A 214 20.13 -5.53 -2.98
N GLU A 215 21.14 -4.76 -3.33
CA GLU A 215 22.00 -4.04 -2.38
C GLU A 215 21.17 -3.07 -1.53
N GLN A 216 20.29 -2.29 -2.14
CA GLN A 216 19.41 -1.38 -1.42
C GLN A 216 18.38 -2.12 -0.54
N ASN A 217 17.85 -3.24 -1.01
CA ASN A 217 16.94 -4.08 -0.22
C ASN A 217 17.63 -4.67 1.01
N LEU A 218 18.90 -5.09 0.87
CA LEU A 218 19.71 -5.56 2.01
C LEU A 218 19.96 -4.45 3.02
N PHE A 219 20.30 -3.24 2.54
CA PHE A 219 20.45 -2.07 3.41
C PHE A 219 19.17 -1.81 4.20
N ASN A 220 18.02 -1.76 3.54
CA ASN A 220 16.74 -1.49 4.20
C ASN A 220 16.36 -2.60 5.20
N TRP A 221 16.63 -3.85 4.86
CA TRP A 221 16.39 -4.97 5.76
C TRP A 221 17.26 -4.88 7.02
N ASP A 222 18.55 -4.61 6.86
CA ASP A 222 19.48 -4.42 7.99
C ASP A 222 19.05 -3.21 8.84
N HIS A 223 18.73 -2.10 8.19
CA HIS A 223 18.22 -0.90 8.86
C HIS A 223 16.96 -1.19 9.66
N LEU A 224 15.99 -1.94 9.12
CA LEU A 224 14.78 -2.35 9.84
C LEU A 224 15.12 -3.17 11.07
N GLN A 225 16.03 -4.14 10.97
CA GLN A 225 16.36 -5.07 12.06
C GLN A 225 17.19 -4.41 13.16
N ASN A 226 18.18 -3.63 12.80
CA ASN A 226 19.22 -3.13 13.71
C ASN A 226 19.10 -1.62 13.98
N GLY A 227 18.90 -0.80 12.94
CA GLY A 227 18.85 0.66 13.07
C GLY A 227 17.51 1.18 13.59
N PHE A 228 16.43 0.86 12.89
CA PHE A 228 15.10 1.39 13.19
C PHE A 228 14.54 0.87 14.52
N LYS A 229 14.59 -0.43 14.76
CA LYS A 229 14.12 -1.03 16.02
C LYS A 229 14.87 -0.49 17.23
N GLN A 230 16.19 -0.32 17.13
CA GLN A 230 16.99 0.22 18.23
C GLN A 230 16.64 1.69 18.50
N ARG A 231 16.46 2.49 17.43
CA ARG A 231 16.03 3.90 17.56
C ARG A 231 14.66 4.01 18.24
N GLN A 232 13.69 3.19 17.85
CA GLN A 232 12.35 3.18 18.46
C GLN A 232 12.42 2.78 19.94
N ARG A 233 13.21 1.78 20.29
CA ARG A 233 13.42 1.38 21.70
C ARG A 233 14.04 2.53 22.51
N ASN A 234 15.04 3.20 21.96
CA ASN A 234 15.71 4.32 22.65
C ASN A 234 14.76 5.51 22.85
N ASN A 235 13.98 5.87 21.82
CA ASN A 235 12.96 6.91 21.92
C ASN A 235 11.90 6.57 22.97
N PHE A 236 11.36 5.35 22.95
CA PHE A 236 10.37 4.91 23.94
C PHE A 236 10.92 4.91 25.36
N THR A 237 12.16 4.44 25.53
CA THR A 237 12.85 4.46 26.83
C THR A 237 13.11 5.88 27.30
N GLY A 238 13.42 6.81 26.38
CA GLY A 238 13.57 8.25 26.68
C GLY A 238 12.27 8.84 27.21
N ILE A 239 11.17 8.68 26.45
CA ILE A 239 9.84 9.14 26.83
C ILE A 239 9.41 8.59 28.19
N LEU A 240 9.61 7.28 28.43
CA LEU A 240 9.28 6.66 29.72
C LEU A 240 10.10 7.27 30.87
N LYS A 241 11.38 7.57 30.65
CA LYS A 241 12.21 8.24 31.65
C LYS A 241 11.67 9.63 31.97
N GLU A 242 11.32 10.43 30.96
CA GLU A 242 10.72 11.74 31.15
C GLU A 242 9.42 11.66 31.96
N ILE A 243 8.52 10.72 31.63
CA ILE A 243 7.25 10.51 32.35
C ILE A 243 7.48 10.05 33.79
N ILE A 244 8.44 9.14 34.02
CA ILE A 244 8.68 8.56 35.35
C ILE A 244 9.47 9.49 36.25
N TYR A 245 10.38 10.31 35.70
CA TYR A 245 11.27 11.18 36.47
C TYR A 245 10.83 12.66 36.53
N GLU A 246 9.76 13.05 35.84
CA GLU A 246 9.05 14.29 36.16
C GLU A 246 8.25 14.08 37.46
N ASP A 247 8.96 14.11 38.58
CA ASP A 247 8.35 14.08 39.91
C ASP A 247 7.54 15.39 40.10
N PRO A 248 6.21 15.29 40.36
CA PRO A 248 5.37 16.47 40.60
C PRO A 248 5.78 17.28 41.84
N SER A 249 6.67 16.78 42.68
CA SER A 249 7.15 17.45 43.89
C SER A 249 8.20 18.54 43.64
N ASN A 250 8.67 18.71 42.40
CA ASN A 250 9.61 19.74 42.00
C ASN A 250 8.96 20.96 41.27
N ARG A 251 7.65 21.13 41.40
CA ARG A 251 6.92 22.34 40.97
C ARG A 251 6.45 23.15 42.14
#